data_1e0e9cc947b8118e34dce34169544089
#
_entry.id   1e0e9cc947b8118e34dce34169544089
#
_cell.length_a   1.000
_cell.length_b   1.000
_cell.length_c   1.000
_cell.angle_alpha   90.00
_cell.angle_beta   90.00
_cell.angle_gamma   90.00
#
_symmetry.space_group_name_H-M   'P 1'
#
loop_
_entity.id
_entity.type
_entity.pdbx_description
1 polymer ?
#
loop_
_entity_poly.entity_id
_entity_poly.type
_entity_poly.pdbx_seq_one_letter_code
_entity_poly.pdbx_strand_id
1 'polypeptide(L)'
;IIIFALFVLGCITIKGPMKWALLAATIISILLSWGHNMMWLTDLMIDHFPMYNKFRTVASILVIAEFTMPLLAMLTLHQMFIQPDWWKQHSRAFYGTMGACLLVCLFIYFVPSAFSLYSTSERDQLTAAGLFQQYPQLFMNIEAIRKSVISADALRSLLFLVASAGVLYACLIGKLRVAYAAAATALILFADLFTVNKRYLDTESFTQAVNNVENFNPRPVDRQILADTAQNYRV
;
A
#
# COMPACT_ATOMS: atom_id res chain seq x y z
N ILE A 1 -1.22 8.12 -2.76
CA ILE A 1 -2.43 8.53 -3.51
C ILE A 1 -2.09 9.01 -4.92
N ILE A 2 -0.99 9.74 -5.14
CA ILE A 2 -0.61 10.30 -6.46
C ILE A 2 -0.42 9.19 -7.50
N ILE A 3 0.31 8.13 -7.16
CA ILE A 3 0.54 6.97 -8.04
C ILE A 3 -0.79 6.33 -8.42
N PHE A 4 -1.70 6.19 -7.47
CA PHE A 4 -3.03 5.64 -7.72
C PHE A 4 -3.84 6.54 -8.69
N ALA A 5 -3.86 7.85 -8.47
CA ALA A 5 -4.55 8.79 -9.36
C ALA A 5 -3.99 8.75 -10.79
N LEU A 6 -2.66 8.72 -10.94
CA LEU A 6 -1.99 8.59 -12.24
C LEU A 6 -2.23 7.22 -12.89
N PHE A 7 -2.28 6.14 -12.10
CA PHE A 7 -2.64 4.80 -12.57
C PHE A 7 -4.06 4.79 -13.15
N VAL A 8 -5.05 5.31 -12.41
CA VAL A 8 -6.43 5.40 -12.88
C VAL A 8 -6.53 6.27 -14.14
N LEU A 9 -5.83 7.39 -14.17
CA LEU A 9 -5.74 8.24 -15.36
C LEU A 9 -5.14 7.48 -16.55
N GLY A 10 -4.10 6.66 -16.32
CA GLY A 10 -3.49 5.82 -17.32
C GLY A 10 -4.43 4.74 -17.86
N CYS A 11 -5.24 4.14 -17.00
CA CYS A 11 -6.29 3.21 -17.43
C CYS A 11 -7.29 3.84 -18.41
N ILE A 12 -7.53 5.15 -18.31
CA ILE A 12 -8.43 5.87 -19.20
C ILE A 12 -7.71 6.33 -20.47
N THR A 13 -6.52 6.91 -20.33
CA THR A 13 -5.87 7.66 -21.42
C THR A 13 -4.93 6.84 -22.28
N ILE A 14 -4.26 5.82 -21.71
CA ILE A 14 -3.31 4.97 -22.46
C ILE A 14 -4.07 4.02 -23.37
N LYS A 15 -3.60 3.89 -24.61
CA LYS A 15 -4.14 2.96 -25.60
C LYS A 15 -3.16 1.81 -25.80
N GLY A 16 -3.69 0.64 -26.19
CA GLY A 16 -2.88 -0.52 -26.56
C GLY A 16 -2.98 -1.71 -25.57
N PRO A 17 -2.40 -2.85 -25.92
CA PRO A 17 -2.53 -4.08 -25.14
C PRO A 17 -1.77 -4.03 -23.80
N MET A 18 -0.67 -3.28 -23.72
CA MET A 18 0.13 -3.15 -22.50
C MET A 18 -0.70 -2.65 -21.32
N LYS A 19 -1.59 -1.67 -21.53
CA LYS A 19 -2.51 -1.19 -20.50
C LYS A 19 -3.35 -2.31 -19.90
N TRP A 20 -3.93 -3.13 -20.77
CA TRP A 20 -4.80 -4.23 -20.33
C TRP A 20 -4.03 -5.32 -19.59
N ALA A 21 -2.79 -5.60 -20.03
CA ALA A 21 -1.93 -6.55 -19.34
C ALA A 21 -1.55 -6.06 -17.93
N LEU A 22 -1.15 -4.79 -17.78
CA LEU A 22 -0.83 -4.20 -16.50
C LEU A 22 -2.06 -4.11 -15.58
N LEU A 23 -3.20 -3.72 -16.12
CA LEU A 23 -4.47 -3.67 -15.37
C LEU A 23 -4.90 -5.06 -14.89
N ALA A 24 -4.87 -6.05 -15.77
CA ALA A 24 -5.20 -7.43 -15.42
C ALA A 24 -4.26 -7.99 -14.34
N ALA A 25 -2.94 -7.79 -14.49
CA ALA A 25 -1.96 -8.21 -13.50
C ALA A 25 -2.21 -7.54 -12.13
N THR A 26 -2.52 -6.24 -12.12
CA THR A 26 -2.87 -5.51 -10.90
C THR A 26 -4.12 -6.09 -10.23
N ILE A 27 -5.20 -6.26 -11.00
CA ILE A 27 -6.48 -6.77 -10.47
C ILE A 27 -6.30 -8.19 -9.93
N ILE A 28 -5.66 -9.08 -10.70
CA ILE A 28 -5.43 -10.47 -10.29
C ILE A 28 -4.60 -10.51 -9.01
N SER A 29 -3.54 -9.72 -8.92
CA SER A 29 -2.69 -9.70 -7.73
C SER A 29 -3.44 -9.21 -6.49
N ILE A 30 -4.29 -8.19 -6.62
CA ILE A 30 -5.13 -7.70 -5.52
C ILE A 30 -6.15 -8.76 -5.10
N LEU A 31 -6.85 -9.39 -6.06
CA LEU A 31 -7.85 -10.43 -5.75
C LEU A 31 -7.21 -11.64 -5.05
N LEU A 32 -6.06 -12.10 -5.54
CA LEU A 32 -5.33 -13.20 -4.92
C LEU A 32 -4.80 -12.85 -3.52
N SER A 33 -4.42 -11.60 -3.28
CA SER A 33 -3.94 -11.15 -1.97
C SER A 33 -5.01 -11.17 -0.88
N TRP A 34 -6.30 -11.14 -1.25
CA TRP A 34 -7.40 -11.23 -0.29
C TRP A 34 -7.46 -12.58 0.44
N GLY A 35 -6.87 -13.63 -0.12
CA GLY A 35 -6.70 -14.92 0.52
C GLY A 35 -7.97 -15.39 1.23
N HIS A 36 -7.94 -15.42 2.56
CA HIS A 36 -9.06 -15.88 3.40
C HIS A 36 -10.37 -15.10 3.21
N ASN A 37 -10.31 -13.86 2.80
CA ASN A 37 -11.52 -13.06 2.52
C ASN A 37 -12.19 -13.43 1.18
N MET A 38 -11.54 -14.24 0.34
CA MET A 38 -12.04 -14.69 -0.95
C MET A 38 -11.75 -16.17 -1.16
N MET A 39 -12.29 -17.02 -0.25
CA MET A 39 -11.98 -18.45 -0.16
C MET A 39 -12.18 -19.20 -1.46
N TRP A 40 -13.27 -18.95 -2.20
CA TRP A 40 -13.54 -19.64 -3.45
C TRP A 40 -12.40 -19.51 -4.48
N LEU A 41 -11.75 -18.32 -4.55
CA LEU A 41 -10.61 -18.08 -5.43
C LEU A 41 -9.35 -18.74 -4.87
N THR A 42 -9.17 -18.68 -3.56
CA THR A 42 -8.04 -19.31 -2.88
C THR A 42 -8.07 -20.82 -3.04
N ASP A 43 -9.24 -21.46 -2.86
CA ASP A 43 -9.43 -22.90 -3.03
C ASP A 43 -9.18 -23.30 -4.50
N LEU A 44 -9.73 -22.54 -5.45
CA LEU A 44 -9.45 -22.75 -6.87
C LEU A 44 -7.94 -22.74 -7.17
N MET A 45 -7.19 -21.81 -6.58
CA MET A 45 -5.75 -21.72 -6.77
C MET A 45 -4.99 -22.85 -6.07
N ILE A 46 -5.43 -23.26 -4.88
CA ILE A 46 -4.80 -24.38 -4.15
C ILE A 46 -4.98 -25.69 -4.92
N ASP A 47 -6.15 -25.91 -5.51
CA ASP A 47 -6.49 -27.17 -6.17
C ASP A 47 -5.91 -27.28 -7.59
N HIS A 48 -5.81 -26.17 -8.32
CA HIS A 48 -5.47 -26.19 -9.74
C HIS A 48 -4.12 -25.58 -10.07
N PHE A 49 -3.56 -24.72 -9.21
CA PHE A 49 -2.30 -24.05 -9.52
C PHE A 49 -1.13 -24.74 -8.80
N PRO A 50 -0.17 -25.29 -9.58
CA PRO A 50 0.95 -26.03 -8.99
C PRO A 50 1.76 -25.14 -8.06
N MET A 51 2.14 -25.67 -6.92
CA MET A 51 2.95 -25.02 -5.88
C MET A 51 2.29 -23.85 -5.15
N TYR A 52 1.06 -23.43 -5.45
CA TYR A 52 0.39 -22.33 -4.74
C TYR A 52 0.27 -22.63 -3.24
N ASN A 53 0.02 -23.86 -2.85
CA ASN A 53 -0.06 -24.32 -1.46
C ASN A 53 1.29 -24.27 -0.68
N LYS A 54 2.41 -23.97 -1.35
CA LYS A 54 3.72 -23.81 -0.71
C LYS A 54 3.98 -22.38 -0.26
N PHE A 55 3.21 -21.43 -0.74
CA PHE A 55 3.36 -20.04 -0.29
C PHE A 55 2.72 -19.84 1.08
N ARG A 56 3.53 -19.43 2.05
CA ARG A 56 3.10 -19.20 3.43
C ARG A 56 2.28 -17.91 3.58
N THR A 57 2.59 -16.90 2.77
CA THR A 57 1.97 -15.56 2.86
C THR A 57 1.42 -15.17 1.50
N VAL A 58 0.10 -15.25 1.35
CA VAL A 58 -0.59 -14.94 0.09
C VAL A 58 -0.48 -13.45 -0.27
N ALA A 59 -0.42 -12.58 0.74
CA ALA A 59 -0.30 -11.14 0.54
C ALA A 59 0.99 -10.70 -0.19
N SER A 60 2.04 -11.54 -0.21
CA SER A 60 3.28 -11.24 -0.95
C SER A 60 3.07 -11.07 -2.45
N ILE A 61 1.96 -11.58 -3.02
CA ILE A 61 1.62 -11.39 -4.44
C ILE A 61 1.33 -9.91 -4.78
N LEU A 62 1.05 -9.06 -3.78
CA LEU A 62 0.86 -7.62 -3.99
C LEU A 62 2.08 -6.91 -4.57
N VAL A 63 3.27 -7.52 -4.50
CA VAL A 63 4.48 -6.99 -5.15
C VAL A 63 4.24 -6.75 -6.65
N ILE A 64 3.38 -7.54 -7.29
CA ILE A 64 2.99 -7.35 -8.69
C ILE A 64 2.22 -6.03 -8.85
N ALA A 65 1.24 -5.75 -7.98
CA ALA A 65 0.51 -4.47 -8.00
C ALA A 65 1.42 -3.29 -7.65
N GLU A 66 2.33 -3.46 -6.70
CA GLU A 66 3.33 -2.46 -6.32
C GLU A 66 4.28 -2.08 -7.46
N PHE A 67 4.49 -2.98 -8.41
CA PHE A 67 5.24 -2.72 -9.62
C PHE A 67 4.37 -2.19 -10.76
N THR A 68 3.23 -2.83 -11.04
CA THR A 68 2.41 -2.51 -12.22
C THR A 68 1.70 -1.17 -12.11
N MET A 69 1.26 -0.77 -10.90
CA MET A 69 0.61 0.54 -10.70
C MET A 69 1.57 1.70 -10.95
N PRO A 70 2.78 1.77 -10.34
CA PRO A 70 3.74 2.81 -10.65
C PRO A 70 4.19 2.80 -12.12
N LEU A 71 4.34 1.62 -12.73
CA LEU A 71 4.71 1.51 -14.13
C LEU A 71 3.68 2.17 -15.05
N LEU A 72 2.39 1.88 -14.86
CA LEU A 72 1.32 2.52 -15.64
C LEU A 72 1.23 4.03 -15.34
N ALA A 73 1.43 4.44 -14.09
CA ALA A 73 1.50 5.85 -13.71
C ALA A 73 2.65 6.59 -14.40
N MET A 74 3.84 5.98 -14.50
CA MET A 74 4.99 6.53 -15.21
C MET A 74 4.73 6.63 -16.72
N LEU A 75 4.11 5.62 -17.32
CA LEU A 75 3.70 5.67 -18.74
C LEU A 75 2.69 6.81 -18.98
N THR A 76 1.81 7.07 -18.02
CA THR A 76 0.84 8.18 -18.09
C THR A 76 1.58 9.51 -18.06
N LEU A 77 2.51 9.72 -17.14
CA LEU A 77 3.34 10.93 -17.07
C LEU A 77 4.16 11.12 -18.35
N HIS A 78 4.74 10.04 -18.87
CA HIS A 78 5.49 10.08 -20.13
C HIS A 78 4.62 10.58 -21.28
N GLN A 79 3.41 10.04 -21.45
CA GLN A 79 2.49 10.51 -22.47
C GLN A 79 2.07 11.97 -22.27
N MET A 80 1.78 12.36 -21.01
CA MET A 80 1.42 13.74 -20.67
C MET A 80 2.49 14.75 -21.06
N PHE A 81 3.76 14.36 -20.92
CA PHE A 81 4.89 15.26 -21.16
C PHE A 81 5.36 15.29 -22.63
N ILE A 82 5.17 14.22 -23.37
CA ILE A 82 5.65 14.12 -24.76
C ILE A 82 4.60 14.53 -25.78
N GLN A 83 3.33 14.26 -25.53
CA GLN A 83 2.28 14.56 -26.50
C GLN A 83 1.80 16.02 -26.39
N PRO A 84 2.05 16.89 -27.40
CA PRO A 84 1.71 18.31 -27.29
C PRO A 84 0.21 18.59 -27.12
N ASP A 85 -0.64 17.74 -27.75
CA ASP A 85 -2.10 17.87 -27.71
C ASP A 85 -2.78 17.02 -26.64
N TRP A 86 -2.01 16.41 -25.74
CA TRP A 86 -2.55 15.54 -24.69
C TRP A 86 -3.63 16.24 -23.87
N TRP A 87 -3.39 17.47 -23.48
CA TRP A 87 -4.32 18.28 -22.69
C TRP A 87 -5.67 18.50 -23.40
N LYS A 88 -5.65 18.82 -24.69
CA LYS A 88 -6.87 19.05 -25.48
C LYS A 88 -7.74 17.79 -25.54
N GLN A 89 -7.11 16.62 -25.62
CA GLN A 89 -7.80 15.35 -25.75
C GLN A 89 -8.28 14.77 -24.42
N HIS A 90 -7.52 14.97 -23.35
CA HIS A 90 -7.70 14.24 -22.08
C HIS A 90 -7.96 15.13 -20.86
N SER A 91 -8.19 16.43 -21.03
CA SER A 91 -8.47 17.36 -19.92
C SER A 91 -9.66 16.90 -19.04
N ARG A 92 -10.73 16.38 -19.67
CA ARG A 92 -11.88 15.86 -18.93
C ARG A 92 -11.52 14.64 -18.08
N ALA A 93 -10.70 13.74 -18.61
CA ALA A 93 -10.22 12.58 -17.87
C ALA A 93 -9.35 13.01 -16.70
N PHE A 94 -8.46 13.97 -16.89
CA PHE A 94 -7.62 14.53 -15.84
C PHE A 94 -8.45 15.12 -14.70
N TYR A 95 -9.37 16.04 -15.00
CA TYR A 95 -10.23 16.63 -13.98
C TYR A 95 -11.13 15.60 -13.30
N GLY A 96 -11.69 14.66 -14.07
CA GLY A 96 -12.53 13.59 -13.53
C GLY A 96 -11.76 12.68 -12.55
N THR A 97 -10.58 12.24 -12.94
CA THR A 97 -9.75 11.36 -12.09
C THR A 97 -9.25 12.09 -10.84
N MET A 98 -8.66 13.28 -11.01
CA MET A 98 -8.16 14.05 -9.87
C MET A 98 -9.30 14.46 -8.94
N GLY A 99 -10.43 14.92 -9.50
CA GLY A 99 -11.62 15.26 -8.74
C GLY A 99 -12.21 14.09 -7.98
N ALA A 100 -12.32 12.91 -8.59
CA ALA A 100 -12.80 11.72 -7.92
C ALA A 100 -11.87 11.30 -6.76
N CYS A 101 -10.56 11.31 -6.96
CA CYS A 101 -9.60 11.03 -5.88
C CYS A 101 -9.69 12.07 -4.75
N LEU A 102 -9.85 13.35 -5.07
CA LEU A 102 -10.06 14.42 -4.08
C LEU A 102 -11.34 14.20 -3.28
N LEU A 103 -12.44 13.86 -3.96
CA LEU A 103 -13.72 13.57 -3.30
C LEU A 103 -13.62 12.38 -2.36
N VAL A 104 -12.92 11.33 -2.75
CA VAL A 104 -12.65 10.17 -1.87
C VAL A 104 -11.85 10.59 -0.64
N CYS A 105 -10.79 11.38 -0.80
CA CYS A 105 -10.02 11.87 0.34
C CYS A 105 -10.86 12.74 1.28
N LEU A 106 -11.68 13.64 0.73
CA LEU A 106 -12.60 14.47 1.50
C LEU A 106 -13.65 13.63 2.23
N PHE A 107 -14.22 12.63 1.57
CA PHE A 107 -15.17 11.71 2.20
C PHE A 107 -14.54 10.99 3.40
N ILE A 108 -13.34 10.43 3.23
CA ILE A 108 -12.61 9.75 4.30
C ILE A 108 -12.29 10.73 5.45
N TYR A 109 -11.92 11.97 5.13
CA TYR A 109 -11.62 13.00 6.13
C TYR A 109 -12.83 13.36 7.00
N PHE A 110 -14.00 13.58 6.37
CA PHE A 110 -15.21 13.99 7.07
C PHE A 110 -15.97 12.83 7.73
N VAL A 111 -15.87 11.63 7.16
CA VAL A 111 -16.63 10.46 7.63
C VAL A 111 -15.69 9.27 7.92
N PRO A 112 -14.72 9.43 8.84
CA PRO A 112 -13.79 8.34 9.19
C PRO A 112 -14.52 7.13 9.80
N SER A 113 -15.70 7.34 10.38
CA SER A 113 -16.54 6.28 10.96
C SER A 113 -17.24 5.39 9.93
N ALA A 114 -17.20 5.73 8.63
CA ALA A 114 -17.72 4.85 7.57
C ALA A 114 -16.85 3.59 7.38
N PHE A 115 -15.62 3.63 7.87
CA PHE A 115 -14.71 2.50 7.80
C PHE A 115 -14.72 1.71 9.09
N SER A 116 -14.64 0.37 8.97
CA SER A 116 -14.51 -0.49 10.12
C SER A 116 -13.22 -0.20 10.89
N LEU A 117 -13.34 0.23 12.14
CA LEU A 117 -12.21 0.56 13.00
C LEU A 117 -11.51 -0.68 13.60
N TYR A 118 -12.18 -1.82 13.53
CA TYR A 118 -11.66 -3.12 13.97
C TYR A 118 -11.76 -4.11 12.82
N SER A 119 -10.78 -4.99 12.70
CA SER A 119 -10.90 -6.18 11.84
C SER A 119 -12.00 -7.08 12.41
N THR A 120 -12.68 -7.87 11.56
CA THR A 120 -13.69 -8.84 12.01
C THR A 120 -13.12 -9.79 13.06
N SER A 121 -11.94 -10.36 12.81
CA SER A 121 -11.27 -11.26 13.77
C SER A 121 -10.88 -10.58 15.09
N GLU A 122 -10.38 -9.33 15.04
CA GLU A 122 -10.07 -8.55 16.23
C GLU A 122 -11.34 -8.30 17.07
N ARG A 123 -12.41 -7.88 16.41
CA ARG A 123 -13.71 -7.62 17.07
C ARG A 123 -14.27 -8.86 17.71
N ASP A 124 -14.23 -10.01 17.03
CA ASP A 124 -14.75 -11.27 17.54
C ASP A 124 -13.95 -11.75 18.76
N GLN A 125 -12.62 -11.66 18.72
CA GLN A 125 -11.75 -12.01 19.85
C GLN A 125 -12.02 -11.11 21.06
N LEU A 126 -12.09 -9.79 20.85
CA LEU A 126 -12.34 -8.82 21.93
C LEU A 126 -13.74 -9.00 22.54
N THR A 127 -14.73 -9.32 21.71
CA THR A 127 -16.11 -9.60 22.16
C THR A 127 -16.19 -10.90 22.93
N ALA A 128 -15.55 -11.97 22.44
CA ALA A 128 -15.50 -13.26 23.12
C ALA A 128 -14.79 -13.18 24.49
N ALA A 129 -13.77 -12.32 24.58
CA ALA A 129 -13.05 -12.06 25.83
C ALA A 129 -13.80 -11.10 26.78
N GLY A 130 -14.95 -10.52 26.37
CA GLY A 130 -15.74 -9.57 27.18
C GLY A 130 -15.05 -8.23 27.46
N LEU A 131 -13.94 -7.94 26.74
CA LEU A 131 -13.10 -6.79 27.01
C LEU A 131 -13.77 -5.45 26.74
N PHE A 132 -14.69 -5.36 25.76
CA PHE A 132 -15.46 -4.15 25.50
C PHE A 132 -16.32 -3.71 26.68
N GLN A 133 -16.87 -4.69 27.43
CA GLN A 133 -17.68 -4.42 28.62
C GLN A 133 -16.81 -4.11 29.83
N GLN A 134 -15.65 -4.74 29.94
CA GLN A 134 -14.74 -4.56 31.06
C GLN A 134 -14.01 -3.22 31.02
N TYR A 135 -13.63 -2.73 29.81
CA TYR A 135 -12.83 -1.51 29.64
C TYR A 135 -13.44 -0.53 28.62
N PRO A 136 -14.68 -0.04 28.79
CA PRO A 136 -15.37 0.76 27.77
C PRO A 136 -14.62 2.06 27.43
N GLN A 137 -14.04 2.74 28.43
CA GLN A 137 -13.31 3.99 28.24
C GLN A 137 -12.03 3.80 27.39
N LEU A 138 -11.33 2.68 27.58
CA LEU A 138 -10.16 2.35 26.79
C LEU A 138 -10.53 2.18 25.30
N PHE A 139 -11.60 1.46 25.00
CA PHE A 139 -12.04 1.25 23.62
C PHE A 139 -12.55 2.53 22.96
N MET A 140 -13.26 3.39 23.69
CA MET A 140 -13.63 4.71 23.18
C MET A 140 -12.42 5.56 22.81
N ASN A 141 -11.37 5.53 23.64
CA ASN A 141 -10.13 6.25 23.35
C ASN A 141 -9.40 5.66 22.14
N ILE A 142 -9.34 4.33 22.01
CA ILE A 142 -8.74 3.64 20.86
C ILE A 142 -9.49 4.02 19.56
N GLU A 143 -10.82 4.01 19.59
CA GLU A 143 -11.62 4.44 18.44
C GLU A 143 -11.38 5.90 18.07
N ALA A 144 -11.32 6.79 19.04
CA ALA A 144 -11.02 8.21 18.81
C ALA A 144 -9.64 8.39 18.16
N ILE A 145 -8.62 7.67 18.65
CA ILE A 145 -7.28 7.69 18.08
C ILE A 145 -7.29 7.12 16.64
N ARG A 146 -7.94 5.97 16.40
CA ARG A 146 -8.02 5.36 15.06
C ARG A 146 -8.71 6.31 14.07
N LYS A 147 -9.81 6.96 14.46
CA LYS A 147 -10.51 7.97 13.63
C LYS A 147 -9.61 9.17 13.33
N SER A 148 -8.89 9.67 14.33
CA SER A 148 -7.95 10.78 14.18
C SER A 148 -6.82 10.44 13.18
N VAL A 149 -6.26 9.25 13.25
CA VAL A 149 -5.22 8.78 12.31
C VAL A 149 -5.75 8.69 10.89
N ILE A 150 -6.96 8.12 10.70
CA ILE A 150 -7.59 8.02 9.37
C ILE A 150 -7.81 9.42 8.77
N SER A 151 -8.36 10.35 9.56
CA SER A 151 -8.59 11.73 9.10
C SER A 151 -7.28 12.46 8.79
N ALA A 152 -6.26 12.32 9.63
CA ALA A 152 -4.94 12.93 9.39
C ALA A 152 -4.29 12.41 8.10
N ASP A 153 -4.37 11.10 7.85
CA ASP A 153 -3.85 10.49 6.62
C ASP A 153 -4.64 10.90 5.38
N ALA A 154 -5.96 11.05 5.49
CA ALA A 154 -6.80 11.54 4.41
C ALA A 154 -6.45 13.00 4.06
N LEU A 155 -6.28 13.87 5.07
CA LEU A 155 -5.88 15.27 4.87
C LEU A 155 -4.49 15.36 4.22
N ARG A 156 -3.53 14.58 4.71
CA ARG A 156 -2.19 14.50 4.13
C ARG A 156 -2.27 14.09 2.65
N SER A 157 -3.00 13.02 2.35
CA SER A 157 -3.19 12.51 0.99
C SER A 157 -3.83 13.55 0.07
N LEU A 158 -4.82 14.29 0.58
CA LEU A 158 -5.47 15.39 -0.12
C LEU A 158 -4.48 16.51 -0.48
N LEU A 159 -3.65 16.94 0.47
CA LEU A 159 -2.66 18.00 0.25
C LEU A 159 -1.63 17.61 -0.82
N PHE A 160 -1.09 16.38 -0.74
CA PHE A 160 -0.14 15.89 -1.73
C PHE A 160 -0.78 15.72 -3.11
N LEU A 161 -2.05 15.28 -3.18
CA LEU A 161 -2.77 15.15 -4.43
C LEU A 161 -3.04 16.51 -5.08
N VAL A 162 -3.46 17.52 -4.30
CA VAL A 162 -3.67 18.89 -4.79
C VAL A 162 -2.36 19.49 -5.29
N ALA A 163 -1.26 19.34 -4.53
CA ALA A 163 0.04 19.85 -4.94
C ALA A 163 0.51 19.22 -6.25
N SER A 164 0.42 17.89 -6.38
CA SER A 164 0.84 17.19 -7.60
C SER A 164 -0.07 17.51 -8.79
N ALA A 165 -1.38 17.56 -8.59
CA ALA A 165 -2.32 17.95 -9.64
C ALA A 165 -2.08 19.38 -10.12
N GLY A 166 -1.75 20.31 -9.20
CA GLY A 166 -1.40 21.69 -9.53
C GLY A 166 -0.14 21.81 -10.38
N VAL A 167 0.92 21.06 -10.01
CA VAL A 167 2.18 21.02 -10.78
C VAL A 167 1.95 20.45 -12.18
N LEU A 168 1.25 19.32 -12.27
CA LEU A 168 0.93 18.69 -13.56
C LEU A 168 0.05 19.59 -14.43
N TYR A 169 -0.95 20.20 -13.84
CA TYR A 169 -1.81 21.16 -14.52
C TYR A 169 -1.01 22.35 -15.08
N ALA A 170 -0.13 22.96 -14.26
CA ALA A 170 0.71 24.07 -14.68
C ALA A 170 1.63 23.71 -15.86
N CYS A 171 2.12 22.46 -15.87
CA CYS A 171 2.90 21.93 -17.00
C CYS A 171 2.03 21.79 -18.27
N LEU A 172 0.85 21.19 -18.14
CA LEU A 172 -0.04 20.90 -19.27
C LEU A 172 -0.61 22.14 -19.95
N ILE A 173 -0.75 23.26 -19.21
CA ILE A 173 -1.14 24.57 -19.79
C ILE A 173 0.06 25.40 -20.27
N GLY A 174 1.28 24.82 -20.23
CA GLY A 174 2.50 25.48 -20.74
C GLY A 174 3.12 26.53 -19.82
N LYS A 175 2.64 26.68 -18.57
CA LYS A 175 3.23 27.63 -17.59
C LYS A 175 4.50 27.09 -16.91
N LEU A 176 4.69 25.78 -16.91
CA LEU A 176 5.86 25.14 -16.28
C LEU A 176 6.57 24.24 -17.29
N ARG A 177 7.89 24.32 -17.35
CA ARG A 177 8.69 23.43 -18.21
C ARG A 177 8.62 22.00 -17.70
N VAL A 178 8.59 21.04 -18.62
CA VAL A 178 8.47 19.59 -18.32
C VAL A 178 9.54 19.12 -17.30
N ALA A 179 10.79 19.58 -17.45
CA ALA A 179 11.87 19.19 -16.53
C ALA A 179 11.58 19.61 -15.07
N TYR A 180 11.09 20.83 -14.86
CA TYR A 180 10.70 21.30 -13.52
C TYR A 180 9.45 20.61 -12.98
N ALA A 181 8.49 20.33 -13.85
CA ALA A 181 7.29 19.59 -13.46
C ALA A 181 7.64 18.15 -13.04
N ALA A 182 8.50 17.47 -13.79
CA ALA A 182 8.97 16.13 -13.47
C ALA A 182 9.74 16.12 -12.13
N ALA A 183 10.67 17.06 -11.94
CA ALA A 183 11.43 17.18 -10.70
C ALA A 183 10.52 17.49 -9.49
N ALA A 184 9.58 18.43 -9.64
CA ALA A 184 8.63 18.78 -8.58
C ALA A 184 7.71 17.60 -8.23
N THR A 185 7.17 16.88 -9.23
CA THR A 185 6.35 15.69 -9.00
C THR A 185 7.14 14.59 -8.30
N ALA A 186 8.39 14.35 -8.70
CA ALA A 186 9.28 13.38 -8.05
C ALA A 186 9.54 13.74 -6.58
N LEU A 187 9.78 15.04 -6.31
CA LEU A 187 10.03 15.54 -4.96
C LEU A 187 8.78 15.43 -4.06
N ILE A 188 7.60 15.73 -4.60
CA ILE A 188 6.32 15.56 -3.91
C ILE A 188 6.07 14.07 -3.59
N LEU A 189 6.30 13.18 -4.56
CA LEU A 189 6.20 11.72 -4.36
C LEU A 189 7.19 11.23 -3.30
N PHE A 190 8.44 11.68 -3.37
CA PHE A 190 9.44 11.32 -2.37
C PHE A 190 9.02 11.78 -0.97
N ALA A 191 8.56 13.02 -0.82
CA ALA A 191 8.08 13.54 0.47
C ALA A 191 6.88 12.74 1.01
N ASP A 192 5.91 12.38 0.16
CA ASP A 192 4.76 11.56 0.55
C ASP A 192 5.21 10.16 1.03
N LEU A 193 6.04 9.47 0.26
CA LEU A 193 6.53 8.14 0.61
C LEU A 193 7.46 8.16 1.82
N PHE A 194 8.35 9.14 1.93
CA PHE A 194 9.29 9.26 3.04
C PHE A 194 8.57 9.47 4.38
N THR A 195 7.54 10.33 4.40
CA THR A 195 6.75 10.58 5.62
C THR A 195 6.01 9.33 6.10
N VAL A 196 5.56 8.47 5.17
CA VAL A 196 4.94 7.19 5.54
C VAL A 196 5.98 6.20 6.04
N ASN A 197 7.08 6.04 5.30
CA ASN A 197 8.13 5.08 5.64
C ASN A 197 8.76 5.35 7.01
N LYS A 198 8.93 6.63 7.37
CA LYS A 198 9.46 7.05 8.68
C LYS A 198 8.59 6.59 9.87
N ARG A 199 7.30 6.27 9.65
CA ARG A 199 6.44 5.72 10.72
C ARG A 199 6.77 4.27 11.04
N TYR A 200 7.36 3.53 10.08
CA TYR A 200 7.69 2.11 10.23
C TYR A 200 9.16 1.90 10.57
N LEU A 201 10.02 2.82 10.12
CA LEU A 201 11.46 2.78 10.32
C LEU A 201 11.92 4.14 10.83
N ASP A 202 11.93 4.32 12.14
CA ASP A 202 12.48 5.49 12.81
C ASP A 202 13.88 5.17 13.41
N THR A 203 14.48 6.16 14.06
CA THR A 203 15.79 6.00 14.69
C THR A 203 15.78 5.00 15.87
N GLU A 204 14.62 4.80 16.50
CA GLU A 204 14.46 3.87 17.63
C GLU A 204 14.36 2.42 17.15
N SER A 205 14.04 2.21 15.86
CA SER A 205 14.02 0.89 15.24
C SER A 205 15.43 0.30 15.03
N PHE A 206 16.47 1.14 15.13
CA PHE A 206 17.85 0.73 14.99
C PHE A 206 18.52 0.63 16.37
N THR A 207 18.74 -0.58 16.83
CA THR A 207 19.56 -0.86 18.02
C THR A 207 21.01 -1.01 17.62
N GLN A 208 21.93 -0.68 18.55
CA GLN A 208 23.35 -1.01 18.33
C GLN A 208 23.49 -2.51 18.07
N ALA A 209 24.37 -2.87 17.14
CA ALA A 209 24.67 -4.26 16.86
C ALA A 209 25.15 -4.94 18.16
N VAL A 210 24.26 -5.65 18.80
CA VAL A 210 24.61 -6.49 19.94
C VAL A 210 25.45 -7.61 19.35
N ASN A 211 26.66 -7.80 19.91
CA ASN A 211 27.44 -8.99 19.60
C ASN A 211 26.61 -10.22 20.00
N ASN A 212 25.96 -10.82 19.03
CA ASN A 212 25.10 -12.00 19.23
C ASN A 212 25.85 -13.25 19.76
N VAL A 213 27.13 -13.12 20.02
CA VAL A 213 27.95 -14.21 20.59
C VAL A 213 27.37 -14.70 21.91
N GLU A 214 26.81 -13.81 22.75
CA GLU A 214 26.17 -14.21 24.00
C GLU A 214 24.85 -14.95 23.78
N ASN A 215 24.10 -14.62 22.72
CA ASN A 215 22.83 -15.28 22.38
C ASN A 215 23.04 -16.71 21.82
N PHE A 216 24.25 -17.04 21.39
CA PHE A 216 24.63 -18.36 20.91
C PHE A 216 25.35 -19.21 21.96
N ASN A 217 25.44 -18.76 23.22
CA ASN A 217 25.93 -19.60 24.29
C ASN A 217 25.00 -20.81 24.48
N PRO A 218 25.46 -22.03 24.25
CA PRO A 218 24.61 -23.21 24.32
C PRO A 218 24.03 -23.36 25.73
N ARG A 219 22.70 -23.47 25.80
CA ARG A 219 22.00 -23.79 27.04
C ARG A 219 22.44 -25.17 27.55
N PRO A 220 22.17 -25.50 28.79
CA PRO A 220 22.53 -26.84 29.31
C PRO A 220 21.98 -27.99 28.44
N VAL A 221 20.78 -27.85 27.92
CA VAL A 221 20.16 -28.83 27.02
C VAL A 221 20.89 -28.90 25.67
N ASP A 222 21.28 -27.76 25.10
CA ASP A 222 22.01 -27.69 23.83
C ASP A 222 23.38 -28.36 23.96
N ARG A 223 24.05 -28.24 25.14
CA ARG A 223 25.31 -28.93 25.42
C ARG A 223 25.14 -30.45 25.50
N GLN A 224 24.02 -30.93 26.05
CA GLN A 224 23.71 -32.35 26.07
C GLN A 224 23.47 -32.89 24.65
N ILE A 225 22.75 -32.16 23.84
CA ILE A 225 22.51 -32.52 22.43
C ILE A 225 23.82 -32.50 21.63
N LEU A 226 24.68 -31.50 21.84
CA LEU A 226 25.99 -31.41 21.17
C LEU A 226 26.98 -32.46 21.65
N ALA A 227 26.80 -33.01 22.85
CA ALA A 227 27.62 -34.12 23.40
C ALA A 227 27.22 -35.49 22.81
N ASP A 228 26.03 -35.58 22.19
CA ASP A 228 25.61 -36.80 21.51
C ASP A 228 26.31 -36.90 20.16
N THR A 229 27.17 -37.86 20.00
CA THR A 229 27.96 -38.12 18.79
C THR A 229 27.28 -39.11 17.84
N ALA A 230 26.04 -39.51 18.11
CA ALA A 230 25.30 -40.41 17.24
C ALA A 230 25.11 -39.79 15.82
N GLN A 231 25.57 -40.52 14.81
CA GLN A 231 25.35 -40.12 13.42
C GLN A 231 23.87 -40.36 13.05
N ASN A 232 23.24 -39.40 12.43
CA ASN A 232 21.88 -39.50 11.88
C ASN A 232 20.69 -39.31 12.82
N TYR A 233 20.72 -38.33 13.73
CA TYR A 233 19.47 -37.92 14.35
C TYR A 233 18.97 -36.59 13.81
N ARG A 234 17.65 -36.42 13.80
CA ARG A 234 17.00 -35.17 13.51
C ARG A 234 16.50 -34.52 14.81
N VAL A 235 16.89 -33.31 15.05
CA VAL A 235 16.34 -32.46 16.12
C VAL A 235 15.07 -31.78 15.63
#